data_d2eb253b3eb7f466d5f4771befe3a303
#
_entry.id   d2eb253b3eb7f466d5f4771befe3a303
#
_cell.length_a   1.000
_cell.length_b   1.000
_cell.length_c   1.000
_cell.angle_alpha   90.00
_cell.angle_beta   90.00
_cell.angle_gamma   90.00
#
_symmetry.space_group_name_H-M   'P 1'
#
loop_
_entity.id
_entity.type
_entity.pdbx_description
1 polymer ?
#
loop_
_entity_poly.entity_id
_entity_poly.type
_entity_poly.pdbx_seq_one_letter_code
_entity_poly.pdbx_strand_id
1 'polypeptide(L)'
;MSSLLPTVRGLIAYTIWADRTVLAELGNVRPEDLTRETGTSFHSMLGTLSHILGSEQLWLSRFLGIPLGHVPSIDDYPTLEALAASYEDFWPQLEFFLASLSEEQLDQDFTWTNLAGETHTAPFRQVLLHFVNHATYHRGQVVSLLRQLGYIPPHTDLVY
;
A
#
# COMPACT_ATOMS: atom_id res chain seq x y z
N MET A 1 12.81 15.22 23.27
CA MET A 1 11.65 15.05 22.35
C MET A 1 11.39 13.55 22.24
N SER A 2 10.13 13.11 22.19
CA SER A 2 9.85 11.68 21.98
C SER A 2 10.28 11.28 20.56
N SER A 3 10.89 10.10 20.43
CA SER A 3 11.30 9.54 19.14
C SER A 3 10.06 9.32 18.25
N LEU A 4 10.14 9.72 16.99
CA LEU A 4 9.07 9.51 15.99
C LEU A 4 9.16 8.12 15.36
N LEU A 5 10.34 7.50 15.39
CA LEU A 5 10.60 6.21 14.74
C LEU A 5 9.65 5.08 15.18
N PRO A 6 9.32 4.91 16.48
CA PRO A 6 8.34 3.91 16.89
C PRO A 6 6.95 4.14 16.28
N THR A 7 6.53 5.41 16.19
CA THR A 7 5.24 5.77 15.57
C THR A 7 5.21 5.42 14.08
N VAL A 8 6.26 5.79 13.33
CA VAL A 8 6.37 5.45 11.90
C VAL A 8 6.38 3.94 11.69
N ARG A 9 7.17 3.21 12.46
CA ARG A 9 7.21 1.74 12.41
C ARG A 9 5.85 1.12 12.71
N GLY A 10 5.16 1.62 13.74
CA GLY A 10 3.81 1.18 14.09
C GLY A 10 2.78 1.41 12.97
N LEU A 11 2.83 2.58 12.32
CA LEU A 11 1.92 2.91 11.22
C LEU A 11 2.15 2.06 9.98
N ILE A 12 3.40 1.71 9.66
CA ILE A 12 3.68 0.84 8.52
C ILE A 12 3.35 -0.63 8.86
N ALA A 13 3.61 -1.08 10.09
CA ALA A 13 3.15 -2.39 10.56
C ALA A 13 1.60 -2.51 10.52
N TYR A 14 0.90 -1.44 10.91
CA TYR A 14 -0.55 -1.33 10.72
C TYR A 14 -0.94 -1.45 9.24
N THR A 15 -0.22 -0.81 8.32
CA THR A 15 -0.52 -0.90 6.88
C THR A 15 -0.46 -2.34 6.40
N ILE A 16 0.60 -3.08 6.74
CA ILE A 16 0.75 -4.51 6.42
C ILE A 16 -0.42 -5.33 6.99
N TRP A 17 -0.77 -5.12 8.26
CA TRP A 17 -1.88 -5.82 8.90
C TRP A 17 -3.22 -5.52 8.22
N ALA A 18 -3.46 -4.26 7.87
CA ALA A 18 -4.72 -3.84 7.26
C ALA A 18 -4.85 -4.36 5.82
N ASP A 19 -3.76 -4.42 5.05
CA ASP A 19 -3.74 -5.02 3.71
C ASP A 19 -4.02 -6.52 3.77
N ARG A 20 -3.37 -7.25 4.69
CA ARG A 20 -3.66 -8.67 4.94
C ARG A 20 -5.12 -8.89 5.28
N THR A 21 -5.67 -8.05 6.14
CA THR A 21 -7.07 -8.16 6.58
C THR A 21 -8.04 -7.97 5.43
N VAL A 22 -7.80 -6.98 4.55
CA VAL A 22 -8.62 -6.75 3.36
C VAL A 22 -8.47 -7.89 2.35
N LEU A 23 -7.25 -8.33 2.06
CA LEU A 23 -7.00 -9.45 1.15
C LEU A 23 -7.70 -10.74 1.61
N ALA A 24 -7.65 -11.05 2.90
CA ALA A 24 -8.32 -12.22 3.46
C ALA A 24 -9.84 -12.15 3.26
N GLU A 25 -10.45 -10.96 3.43
CA GLU A 25 -11.88 -10.78 3.21
C GLU A 25 -12.25 -10.90 1.73
N LEU A 26 -11.40 -10.43 0.81
CA LEU A 26 -11.65 -10.58 -0.62
C LEU A 26 -11.67 -12.05 -1.08
N GLY A 27 -11.06 -12.96 -0.33
CA GLY A 27 -11.18 -14.41 -0.55
C GLY A 27 -12.62 -14.93 -0.43
N ASN A 28 -13.51 -14.20 0.24
CA ASN A 28 -14.94 -14.53 0.39
C ASN A 28 -15.81 -13.85 -0.67
N VAL A 29 -15.23 -13.03 -1.55
CA VAL A 29 -15.95 -12.29 -2.60
C VAL A 29 -15.99 -13.13 -3.86
N ARG A 30 -17.11 -13.09 -4.57
CA ARG A 30 -17.24 -13.80 -5.86
C ARG A 30 -16.22 -13.25 -6.87
N PRO A 31 -15.58 -14.10 -7.68
CA PRO A 31 -14.56 -13.66 -8.64
C PRO A 31 -15.05 -12.56 -9.60
N GLU A 32 -16.30 -12.64 -10.06
CA GLU A 32 -16.87 -11.62 -10.93
C GLU A 32 -17.08 -10.26 -10.25
N ASP A 33 -17.23 -10.22 -8.92
CA ASP A 33 -17.35 -8.98 -8.17
C ASP A 33 -16.00 -8.35 -7.88
N LEU A 34 -14.92 -9.13 -7.80
CA LEU A 34 -13.54 -8.62 -7.62
C LEU A 34 -13.10 -7.75 -8.79
N THR A 35 -13.52 -8.11 -10.01
CA THR A 35 -13.14 -7.44 -11.26
C THR A 35 -14.25 -6.58 -11.84
N ARG A 36 -15.41 -6.51 -11.17
CA ARG A 36 -16.57 -5.72 -11.61
C ARG A 36 -16.19 -4.25 -11.77
N GLU A 37 -16.51 -3.69 -12.94
CA GLU A 37 -16.37 -2.25 -13.19
C GLU A 37 -17.27 -1.44 -12.25
N THR A 38 -16.68 -0.51 -11.52
CA THR A 38 -17.33 0.27 -10.46
C THR A 38 -17.28 1.78 -10.69
N GLY A 39 -16.71 2.24 -11.80
CA GLY A 39 -16.53 3.67 -12.09
C GLY A 39 -15.52 4.38 -11.17
N THR A 40 -14.73 3.62 -10.39
CA THR A 40 -13.62 4.17 -9.58
C THR A 40 -12.36 4.35 -10.43
N SER A 41 -11.36 5.07 -9.88
CA SER A 41 -10.10 5.37 -10.59
C SER A 41 -9.34 4.12 -11.07
N PHE A 42 -9.53 2.99 -10.40
CA PHE A 42 -8.88 1.70 -10.72
C PHE A 42 -9.90 0.63 -11.10
N HIS A 43 -11.08 1.04 -11.52
CA HIS A 43 -12.15 0.25 -12.13
C HIS A 43 -12.76 -0.83 -11.23
N SER A 44 -12.02 -1.48 -10.33
CA SER A 44 -12.51 -2.61 -9.53
C SER A 44 -11.82 -2.71 -8.17
N MET A 45 -12.29 -3.61 -7.30
CA MET A 45 -11.61 -3.92 -6.03
C MET A 45 -10.21 -4.50 -6.27
N LEU A 46 -10.10 -5.44 -7.19
CA LEU A 46 -8.80 -6.03 -7.54
C LEU A 46 -7.85 -4.98 -8.12
N GLY A 47 -8.34 -4.12 -9.03
CA GLY A 47 -7.56 -3.02 -9.61
C GLY A 47 -7.09 -2.02 -8.55
N THR A 48 -7.95 -1.70 -7.56
CA THR A 48 -7.59 -0.79 -6.47
C THR A 48 -6.50 -1.39 -5.58
N LEU A 49 -6.56 -2.69 -5.22
CA LEU A 49 -5.51 -3.34 -4.44
C LEU A 49 -4.21 -3.52 -5.23
N SER A 50 -4.30 -3.82 -6.54
CA SER A 50 -3.13 -3.84 -7.42
C SER A 50 -2.42 -2.49 -7.45
N HIS A 51 -3.18 -1.39 -7.48
CA HIS A 51 -2.63 -0.04 -7.39
C HIS A 51 -1.96 0.23 -6.04
N ILE A 52 -2.54 -0.21 -4.93
CA ILE A 52 -1.91 -0.06 -3.61
C ILE A 52 -0.56 -0.75 -3.61
N LEU A 53 -0.50 -2.04 -3.96
CA LEU A 53 0.74 -2.81 -4.00
C LEU A 53 1.78 -2.20 -4.95
N GLY A 54 1.39 -1.84 -6.18
CA GLY A 54 2.29 -1.23 -7.15
C GLY A 54 2.87 0.10 -6.65
N SER A 55 2.05 0.92 -5.98
CA SER A 55 2.52 2.16 -5.34
C SER A 55 3.47 1.89 -4.16
N GLU A 56 3.18 0.91 -3.32
CA GLU A 56 4.02 0.53 -2.19
C GLU A 56 5.38 0.00 -2.66
N GLN A 57 5.40 -0.85 -3.70
CA GLN A 57 6.64 -1.34 -4.31
C GLN A 57 7.45 -0.20 -4.94
N LEU A 58 6.80 0.75 -5.60
CA LEU A 58 7.45 1.93 -6.15
C LEU A 58 8.08 2.79 -5.05
N TRP A 59 7.39 3.00 -3.94
CA TRP A 59 7.94 3.76 -2.83
C TRP A 59 9.09 3.03 -2.15
N LEU A 60 8.97 1.72 -1.89
CA LEU A 60 10.07 0.94 -1.32
C LEU A 60 11.30 0.96 -2.22
N SER A 61 11.13 0.84 -3.55
CA SER A 61 12.23 0.93 -4.51
C SER A 61 12.96 2.27 -4.42
N ARG A 62 12.21 3.37 -4.27
CA ARG A 62 12.77 4.70 -4.05
C ARG A 62 13.52 4.81 -2.72
N PHE A 63 12.96 4.28 -1.63
CA PHE A 63 13.59 4.28 -0.31
C PHE A 63 14.92 3.51 -0.30
N LEU A 64 14.98 2.43 -1.08
CA LEU A 64 16.19 1.62 -1.21
C LEU A 64 17.17 2.16 -2.26
N GLY A 65 16.78 3.16 -3.06
CA GLY A 65 17.59 3.66 -4.18
C GLY A 65 17.75 2.65 -5.33
N ILE A 66 16.85 1.67 -5.44
CA ILE A 66 16.85 0.62 -6.46
C ILE A 66 15.75 0.94 -7.47
N PRO A 67 16.07 1.27 -8.74
CA PRO A 67 15.04 1.58 -9.73
C PRO A 67 14.08 0.40 -9.93
N LEU A 68 12.77 0.67 -9.86
CA LEU A 68 11.76 -0.27 -10.27
C LEU A 68 11.60 -0.17 -11.79
N GLY A 69 11.93 -1.24 -12.51
CA GLY A 69 11.91 -1.24 -13.97
C GLY A 69 10.50 -1.11 -14.56
N HIS A 70 9.49 -1.54 -13.81
CA HIS A 70 8.06 -1.48 -14.14
C HIS A 70 7.26 -1.25 -12.86
N VAL A 71 6.27 -0.36 -12.89
CA VAL A 71 5.32 -0.20 -11.78
C VAL A 71 4.18 -1.18 -12.02
N PRO A 72 4.02 -2.20 -11.17
CA PRO A 72 2.98 -3.21 -11.38
C PRO A 72 1.57 -2.61 -11.31
N SER A 73 0.68 -3.23 -12.08
CA SER A 73 -0.72 -2.87 -12.22
C SER A 73 -1.62 -4.12 -12.18
N ILE A 74 -2.91 -3.95 -12.43
CA ILE A 74 -3.84 -5.08 -12.51
C ILE A 74 -3.48 -6.09 -13.60
N ASP A 75 -2.80 -5.65 -14.67
CA ASP A 75 -2.38 -6.55 -15.76
C ASP A 75 -1.32 -7.56 -15.30
N ASP A 76 -0.55 -7.22 -14.26
CA ASP A 76 0.44 -8.12 -13.64
C ASP A 76 -0.22 -9.08 -12.65
N TYR A 77 -1.41 -8.75 -12.16
CA TYR A 77 -2.14 -9.49 -11.12
C TYR A 77 -3.57 -9.79 -11.57
N PRO A 78 -3.77 -10.69 -12.56
CA PRO A 78 -5.09 -10.95 -13.14
C PRO A 78 -6.05 -11.67 -12.20
N THR A 79 -5.56 -12.21 -11.08
CA THR A 79 -6.37 -12.90 -10.06
C THR A 79 -6.00 -12.44 -8.65
N LEU A 80 -6.90 -12.67 -7.70
CA LEU A 80 -6.65 -12.37 -6.29
C LEU A 80 -5.47 -13.21 -5.74
N GLU A 81 -5.33 -14.45 -6.18
CA GLU A 81 -4.25 -15.34 -5.76
C GLU A 81 -2.88 -14.80 -6.22
N ALA A 82 -2.78 -14.33 -7.46
CA ALA A 82 -1.54 -13.74 -7.98
C ALA A 82 -1.19 -12.45 -7.21
N LEU A 83 -2.19 -11.61 -6.94
CA LEU A 83 -2.00 -10.39 -6.15
C LEU A 83 -1.58 -10.73 -4.71
N ALA A 84 -2.25 -11.68 -4.05
CA ALA A 84 -1.93 -12.10 -2.69
C ALA A 84 -0.51 -12.66 -2.57
N ALA A 85 -0.09 -13.50 -3.53
CA ALA A 85 1.28 -14.02 -3.58
C ALA A 85 2.31 -12.88 -3.66
N SER A 86 2.05 -11.86 -4.49
CA SER A 86 2.96 -10.71 -4.60
C SER A 86 3.01 -9.86 -3.34
N TYR A 87 1.91 -9.73 -2.60
CA TYR A 87 1.91 -9.08 -1.28
C TYR A 87 2.74 -9.88 -0.27
N GLU A 88 2.59 -11.21 -0.23
CA GLU A 88 3.39 -12.08 0.67
C GLU A 88 4.89 -12.00 0.37
N ASP A 89 5.30 -11.82 -0.89
CA ASP A 89 6.68 -11.59 -1.28
C ASP A 89 7.17 -10.17 -0.93
N PHE A 90 6.28 -9.19 -0.92
CA PHE A 90 6.61 -7.78 -0.69
C PHE A 90 6.76 -7.44 0.80
N TRP A 91 5.86 -7.90 1.66
CA TRP A 91 5.86 -7.51 3.08
C TRP A 91 7.17 -7.80 3.82
N PRO A 92 7.87 -8.94 3.64
CA PRO A 92 9.17 -9.15 4.27
C PRO A 92 10.22 -8.12 3.86
N GLN A 93 10.17 -7.64 2.62
CA GLN A 93 11.10 -6.60 2.14
C GLN A 93 10.83 -5.26 2.82
N LEU A 94 9.55 -4.91 2.98
CA LEU A 94 9.13 -3.71 3.71
C LEU A 94 9.49 -3.80 5.20
N GLU A 95 9.27 -4.95 5.84
CA GLU A 95 9.66 -5.21 7.23
C GLU A 95 11.17 -5.10 7.43
N PHE A 96 11.96 -5.64 6.51
CA PHE A 96 13.43 -5.52 6.53
C PHE A 96 13.88 -4.06 6.40
N PHE A 97 13.27 -3.31 5.48
CA PHE A 97 13.52 -1.87 5.36
C PHE A 97 13.19 -1.13 6.65
N LEU A 98 12.04 -1.40 7.27
CA LEU A 98 11.64 -0.79 8.53
C LEU A 98 12.63 -1.07 9.67
N ALA A 99 13.16 -2.27 9.74
CA ALA A 99 14.15 -2.64 10.75
C ALA A 99 15.45 -1.82 10.61
N SER A 100 15.80 -1.43 9.38
CA SER A 100 16.99 -0.63 9.07
C SER A 100 16.84 0.87 9.31
N LEU A 101 15.60 1.41 9.47
CA LEU A 101 15.35 2.83 9.69
C LEU A 101 15.92 3.33 11.02
N SER A 102 16.55 4.50 10.98
CA SER A 102 17.01 5.24 12.15
C SER A 102 16.25 6.56 12.34
N GLU A 103 16.28 7.10 13.56
CA GLU A 103 15.70 8.42 13.86
C GLU A 103 16.34 9.53 13.03
N GLU A 104 17.66 9.47 12.83
CA GLU A 104 18.41 10.45 12.07
C GLU A 104 17.93 10.54 10.61
N GLN A 105 17.63 9.40 9.98
CA GLN A 105 17.12 9.36 8.61
C GLN A 105 15.75 10.06 8.48
N LEU A 106 14.89 9.99 9.52
CA LEU A 106 13.55 10.60 9.47
C LEU A 106 13.59 12.13 9.34
N ASP A 107 14.64 12.76 9.84
CA ASP A 107 14.81 14.22 9.81
C ASP A 107 15.54 14.72 8.55
N GLN A 108 16.09 13.82 7.74
CA GLN A 108 16.73 14.18 6.48
C GLN A 108 15.71 14.46 5.37
N ASP A 109 16.13 15.25 4.41
CA ASP A 109 15.38 15.46 3.18
C ASP A 109 15.49 14.21 2.28
N PHE A 110 14.34 13.79 1.75
CA PHE A 110 14.23 12.73 0.76
C PHE A 110 13.84 13.31 -0.58
N THR A 111 14.62 13.02 -1.61
CA THR A 111 14.37 13.50 -2.99
C THR A 111 13.98 12.31 -3.87
N TRP A 112 12.92 12.48 -4.65
CA TRP A 112 12.47 11.48 -5.60
C TRP A 112 11.99 12.11 -6.91
N THR A 113 11.95 11.32 -7.96
CA THR A 113 11.34 11.69 -9.23
C THR A 113 10.01 10.98 -9.39
N ASN A 114 8.95 11.70 -9.74
CA ASN A 114 7.64 11.14 -10.02
C ASN A 114 7.60 10.49 -11.42
N LEU A 115 6.47 9.84 -11.77
CA LEU A 115 6.31 9.18 -13.07
C LEU A 115 6.24 10.16 -14.26
N ALA A 116 6.00 11.44 -14.01
CA ALA A 116 6.05 12.50 -15.03
C ALA A 116 7.47 13.08 -15.23
N GLY A 117 8.48 12.58 -14.48
CA GLY A 117 9.86 13.06 -14.57
C GLY A 117 10.16 14.30 -13.72
N GLU A 118 9.23 14.73 -12.86
CA GLU A 118 9.41 15.89 -11.99
C GLU A 118 10.10 15.48 -10.68
N THR A 119 11.08 16.27 -10.25
CA THR A 119 11.81 16.03 -9.00
C THR A 119 11.15 16.78 -7.84
N HIS A 120 10.96 16.07 -6.74
CA HIS A 120 10.38 16.57 -5.51
C HIS A 120 11.30 16.27 -4.33
N THR A 121 11.23 17.11 -3.30
CA THR A 121 11.98 16.94 -2.05
C THR A 121 11.07 17.25 -0.86
N ALA A 122 11.10 16.40 0.15
CA ALA A 122 10.39 16.61 1.41
C ALA A 122 11.13 15.89 2.56
N PRO A 123 10.89 16.26 3.83
CA PRO A 123 11.39 15.50 4.97
C PRO A 123 10.97 14.03 4.89
N PHE A 124 11.90 13.11 5.11
CA PHE A 124 11.66 11.67 4.89
C PHE A 124 10.46 11.15 5.71
N ARG A 125 10.30 11.61 6.95
CA ARG A 125 9.14 11.29 7.78
C ARG A 125 7.80 11.60 7.09
N GLN A 126 7.71 12.72 6.33
CA GLN A 126 6.48 13.08 5.62
C GLN A 126 6.20 12.13 4.45
N VAL A 127 7.25 11.69 3.77
CA VAL A 127 7.14 10.73 2.66
C VAL A 127 6.68 9.36 3.19
N LEU A 128 7.19 8.92 4.34
CA LEU A 128 6.73 7.70 5.01
C LEU A 128 5.27 7.80 5.49
N LEU A 129 4.86 8.96 6.00
CA LEU A 129 3.45 9.20 6.34
C LEU A 129 2.55 9.23 5.09
N HIS A 130 3.05 9.78 3.97
CA HIS A 130 2.33 9.70 2.70
C HIS A 130 2.11 8.25 2.25
N PHE A 131 3.14 7.39 2.35
CA PHE A 131 3.03 5.96 2.06
C PHE A 131 1.86 5.31 2.82
N VAL A 132 1.79 5.50 4.14
CA VAL A 132 0.71 4.96 4.99
C VAL A 132 -0.65 5.55 4.62
N ASN A 133 -0.72 6.87 4.43
CA ASN A 133 -1.96 7.57 4.12
C ASN A 133 -2.52 7.17 2.75
N HIS A 134 -1.67 6.96 1.75
CA HIS A 134 -2.04 6.51 0.42
C HIS A 134 -2.72 5.13 0.48
N ALA A 135 -2.10 4.16 1.15
CA ALA A 135 -2.67 2.83 1.33
C ALA A 135 -4.01 2.89 2.08
N THR A 136 -4.10 3.68 3.16
CA THR A 136 -5.34 3.86 3.93
C THR A 136 -6.46 4.46 3.09
N TYR A 137 -6.17 5.48 2.27
CA TYR A 137 -7.13 6.11 1.38
C TYR A 137 -7.74 5.11 0.39
N HIS A 138 -6.89 4.31 -0.27
CA HIS A 138 -7.35 3.35 -1.27
C HIS A 138 -8.00 2.10 -0.65
N ARG A 139 -7.55 1.64 0.53
CA ARG A 139 -8.28 0.59 1.28
C ARG A 139 -9.69 1.02 1.62
N GLY A 140 -9.89 2.29 2.00
CA GLY A 140 -11.23 2.85 2.22
C GLY A 140 -12.13 2.75 0.99
N GLN A 141 -11.59 2.85 -0.22
CA GLN A 141 -12.34 2.63 -1.47
C GLN A 141 -12.76 1.16 -1.61
N VAL A 142 -11.85 0.20 -1.37
CA VAL A 142 -12.18 -1.24 -1.40
C VAL A 142 -13.26 -1.57 -0.38
N VAL A 143 -13.13 -1.09 0.85
CA VAL A 143 -14.13 -1.25 1.92
C VAL A 143 -15.50 -0.68 1.52
N SER A 144 -15.53 0.46 0.83
CA SER A 144 -16.76 1.06 0.32
C SER A 144 -17.39 0.22 -0.78
N LEU A 145 -16.60 -0.32 -1.70
CA LEU A 145 -17.07 -1.21 -2.76
C LEU A 145 -17.65 -2.52 -2.21
N LEU A 146 -17.01 -3.12 -1.21
CA LEU A 146 -17.55 -4.30 -0.52
C LEU A 146 -18.96 -4.04 0.01
N ARG A 147 -19.17 -2.90 0.71
CA ARG A 147 -20.53 -2.53 1.21
C ARG A 147 -21.54 -2.32 0.07
N GLN A 148 -21.15 -1.64 -1.00
CA GLN A 148 -22.04 -1.37 -2.15
C GLN A 148 -22.48 -2.67 -2.83
N LEU A 149 -21.63 -3.71 -2.83
CA LEU A 149 -21.92 -5.01 -3.38
C LEU A 149 -22.60 -5.99 -2.40
N GLY A 150 -22.88 -5.53 -1.17
CA GLY A 150 -23.59 -6.30 -0.15
C GLY A 150 -22.73 -7.22 0.70
N TYR A 151 -21.40 -7.09 0.62
CA TYR A 151 -20.45 -7.81 1.49
C TYR A 151 -20.26 -7.07 2.82
N ILE A 152 -19.89 -7.81 3.86
CA ILE A 152 -19.52 -7.23 5.15
C ILE A 152 -18.01 -6.93 5.09
N PRO A 153 -17.58 -5.66 5.12
CA PRO A 153 -16.17 -5.36 5.05
C PRO A 153 -15.47 -5.62 6.38
N PRO A 154 -14.16 -5.89 6.37
CA PRO A 154 -13.40 -6.03 7.59
C PRO A 154 -13.23 -4.68 8.30
N HIS A 155 -12.97 -4.73 9.60
CA HIS A 155 -12.54 -3.58 10.39
C HIS A 155 -11.03 -3.41 10.21
N THR A 156 -10.64 -2.22 9.76
CA THR A 156 -9.22 -1.84 9.56
C THR A 156 -8.90 -0.51 10.26
N ASP A 157 -9.60 -0.18 11.34
CA ASP A 157 -9.31 1.03 12.11
C ASP A 157 -7.98 0.88 12.86
N LEU A 158 -7.18 1.95 12.91
CA LEU A 158 -5.84 1.97 13.51
C LEU A 158 -5.81 1.60 15.00
N VAL A 159 -6.95 1.62 15.68
CA VAL A 159 -7.06 1.33 17.12
C VAL A 159 -7.30 -0.16 17.42
N TYR A 160 -7.38 -1.02 16.43
CA TYR A 160 -7.43 -2.48 16.57
C TYR A 160 -6.06 -3.08 16.28
#